data_e1d0626718ced119453797aa0d28e01d
#
_entry.id   e1d0626718ced119453797aa0d28e01d
#
_cell.length_a   1.000
_cell.length_b   1.000
_cell.length_c   1.000
_cell.angle_alpha   90.00
_cell.angle_beta   90.00
_cell.angle_gamma   90.00
#
_symmetry.space_group_name_H-M   'P 1'
#
loop_
_entity.id
_entity.type
_entity.pdbx_description
1 polymer ?
#
loop_
_entity_poly.entity_id
_entity_poly.type
_entity_poly.pdbx_seq_one_letter_code
_entity_poly.pdbx_strand_id
1 'polypeptide(L)'
;SRAMTSPPGPRLFPEVGREVRSHERGVLPFEHLRKLANEGVLAAEGGIEEGQIQPASIDLRLGSFALQVRASFLPGRASGVLEAAEDLLIQRIDLENGAVLQKGAVYIIPLLETLDLGGHSGLLAKANPKSTTGRLDVFARLITDRADQFDIIERGYAGPLFAEVSPKTFNVRARTGTRLNQLRFVRGRSASSHASRKAAEDEALVFDENGEPMKATVDS
;
A
#
# COMPACT_ATOMS: atom_id res chain seq x y z
N SER A 1 10.05 8.31 64.63
CA SER A 1 9.62 9.26 63.60
C SER A 1 9.42 8.55 62.30
N ARG A 2 8.15 8.31 61.98
CA ARG A 2 7.75 7.65 60.70
C ARG A 2 7.49 8.74 59.67
N ALA A 3 8.29 8.85 58.65
CA ALA A 3 8.07 9.76 57.57
C ALA A 3 6.84 9.32 56.75
N MET A 4 5.82 10.18 56.74
CA MET A 4 4.64 10.02 55.85
C MET A 4 5.05 10.47 54.46
N THR A 5 5.10 9.53 53.52
CA THR A 5 5.21 9.84 52.10
C THR A 5 3.80 10.12 51.55
N SER A 6 3.60 11.34 51.04
CA SER A 6 2.34 11.73 50.38
C SER A 6 2.13 10.88 49.09
N PRO A 7 0.87 10.50 48.78
CA PRO A 7 0.60 9.79 47.54
C PRO A 7 0.83 10.70 46.31
N PRO A 8 1.30 10.17 45.20
CA PRO A 8 1.46 10.94 43.97
C PRO A 8 0.09 11.44 43.49
N GLY A 9 0.01 12.75 43.18
CA GLY A 9 -1.19 13.37 42.63
C GLY A 9 -1.62 12.76 41.29
N PRO A 10 -2.87 13.02 40.86
CA PRO A 10 -3.39 12.46 39.63
C PRO A 10 -2.55 12.94 38.42
N ARG A 11 -2.00 12.00 37.65
CA ARG A 11 -1.30 12.29 36.41
C ARG A 11 -2.30 12.84 35.39
N LEU A 12 -2.07 14.04 34.90
CA LEU A 12 -2.94 14.77 33.96
C LEU A 12 -3.00 14.14 32.55
N PHE A 13 -2.12 13.20 32.28
CA PHE A 13 -2.14 12.40 31.04
C PHE A 13 -2.01 10.93 31.42
N PRO A 14 -3.07 10.12 31.24
CA PRO A 14 -2.88 8.68 31.22
C PRO A 14 -1.90 8.40 30.08
N GLU A 15 -0.78 7.74 30.40
CA GLU A 15 0.03 7.10 29.37
C GLU A 15 -0.89 6.09 28.66
N VAL A 16 -1.47 6.53 27.57
CA VAL A 16 -2.10 5.64 26.61
C VAL A 16 -0.94 4.88 26.01
N GLY A 17 -0.57 3.78 26.66
CA GLY A 17 0.10 2.69 25.99
C GLY A 17 -0.78 2.30 24.82
N ARG A 18 -0.58 2.94 23.69
CA ARG A 18 -1.13 2.49 22.42
C ARG A 18 -0.43 1.17 22.11
N GLU A 19 -0.94 0.09 22.71
CA GLU A 19 -0.89 -1.18 22.01
C GLU A 19 -1.55 -0.93 20.67
N VAL A 20 -0.72 -0.76 19.64
CA VAL A 20 -1.16 -0.83 18.25
C VAL A 20 -1.68 -2.25 18.10
N ARG A 21 -2.99 -2.41 18.32
CA ARG A 21 -3.67 -3.66 18.01
C ARG A 21 -3.58 -3.83 16.50
N SER A 22 -2.57 -4.58 16.06
CA SER A 22 -2.45 -5.09 14.69
C SER A 22 -3.56 -6.12 14.47
N HIS A 23 -4.81 -5.67 14.37
CA HIS A 23 -5.98 -6.55 14.20
C HIS A 23 -6.30 -6.84 12.73
N GLU A 24 -5.43 -6.54 11.79
CA GLU A 24 -5.43 -7.25 10.51
C GLU A 24 -4.60 -8.52 10.68
N ARG A 25 -5.27 -9.64 10.88
CA ARG A 25 -4.62 -10.96 10.92
C ARG A 25 -3.75 -11.11 9.68
N GLY A 26 -2.43 -11.18 9.86
CA GLY A 26 -1.47 -11.45 8.80
C GLY A 26 -0.59 -10.29 8.34
N VAL A 27 -0.77 -9.05 8.82
CA VAL A 27 0.15 -7.94 8.51
C VAL A 27 1.48 -8.14 9.24
N LEU A 28 2.59 -7.98 8.50
CA LEU A 28 3.93 -8.19 9.06
C LEU A 28 4.38 -6.98 9.89
N PRO A 29 4.91 -7.20 11.09
CA PRO A 29 5.46 -6.16 11.94
C PRO A 29 6.84 -5.67 11.47
N PHE A 30 7.30 -4.56 12.04
CA PHE A 30 8.54 -3.85 11.73
C PHE A 30 9.77 -4.76 11.53
N GLU A 31 10.03 -5.69 12.43
CA GLU A 31 11.19 -6.57 12.35
C GLU A 31 11.17 -7.46 11.09
N HIS A 32 9.98 -7.93 10.70
CA HIS A 32 9.82 -8.70 9.48
C HIS A 32 9.98 -7.84 8.22
N LEU A 33 9.52 -6.59 8.25
CA LEU A 33 9.69 -5.65 7.14
C LEU A 33 11.17 -5.33 6.92
N ARG A 34 11.91 -5.11 8.01
CA ARG A 34 13.36 -4.90 7.96
C ARG A 34 14.10 -6.12 7.39
N LYS A 35 13.67 -7.31 7.79
CA LYS A 35 14.21 -8.56 7.25
C LYS A 35 13.97 -8.67 5.74
N LEU A 36 12.75 -8.41 5.26
CA LEU A 36 12.44 -8.44 3.83
C LEU A 36 13.28 -7.43 3.03
N ALA A 37 13.52 -6.24 3.56
CA ALA A 37 14.40 -5.26 2.94
C ALA A 37 15.86 -5.75 2.90
N ASN A 38 16.36 -6.34 3.99
CA ASN A 38 17.72 -6.88 4.06
C ASN A 38 17.93 -8.11 3.16
N GLU A 39 16.91 -8.91 2.95
CA GLU A 39 16.91 -10.08 2.05
C GLU A 39 16.72 -9.72 0.57
N GLY A 40 16.52 -8.42 0.26
CA GLY A 40 16.32 -7.96 -1.11
C GLY A 40 14.93 -8.22 -1.69
N VAL A 41 13.98 -8.66 -0.86
CA VAL A 41 12.57 -8.82 -1.28
C VAL A 41 11.96 -7.49 -1.68
N LEU A 42 12.28 -6.43 -0.94
CA LEU A 42 12.06 -5.04 -1.35
C LEU A 42 13.43 -4.38 -1.52
N ALA A 43 13.74 -3.93 -2.71
CA ALA A 43 15.01 -3.31 -3.05
C ALA A 43 14.79 -1.96 -3.72
N ALA A 44 15.79 -1.10 -3.67
CA ALA A 44 15.80 0.16 -4.41
C ALA A 44 17.22 0.53 -4.79
N GLU A 45 17.39 1.26 -5.89
CA GLU A 45 18.65 1.93 -6.19
C GLU A 45 19.00 2.90 -5.07
N GLY A 46 20.21 2.79 -4.51
CA GLY A 46 20.63 3.54 -3.31
C GLY A 46 20.12 2.96 -1.98
N GLY A 47 19.42 1.82 -2.00
CA GLY A 47 18.97 1.10 -0.81
C GLY A 47 17.63 1.62 -0.24
N ILE A 48 17.13 0.90 0.75
CA ILE A 48 15.95 1.27 1.55
C ILE A 48 16.43 2.12 2.73
N GLU A 49 15.89 3.32 2.85
CA GLU A 49 16.18 4.23 3.96
C GLU A 49 15.46 3.76 5.24
N GLU A 50 16.12 3.84 6.38
CA GLU A 50 15.54 3.44 7.66
C GLU A 50 14.22 4.16 7.97
N GLY A 51 14.13 5.45 7.62
CA GLY A 51 12.92 6.25 7.78
C GLY A 51 11.74 5.85 6.88
N GLN A 52 11.92 4.92 5.92
CA GLN A 52 10.81 4.38 5.13
C GLN A 52 10.07 3.28 5.88
N ILE A 53 10.75 2.56 6.79
CA ILE A 53 10.18 1.43 7.50
C ILE A 53 9.38 1.95 8.69
N GLN A 54 8.08 1.72 8.65
CA GLN A 54 7.10 2.08 9.67
C GLN A 54 6.69 0.82 10.46
N PRO A 55 5.98 0.91 11.58
CA PRO A 55 5.63 -0.24 12.41
C PRO A 55 4.94 -1.41 11.68
N ALA A 56 4.17 -1.13 10.62
CA ALA A 56 3.42 -2.13 9.87
C ALA A 56 3.38 -1.87 8.36
N SER A 57 4.20 -0.94 7.85
CA SER A 57 4.24 -0.57 6.43
C SER A 57 5.61 -0.04 6.03
N ILE A 58 5.84 0.04 4.75
CA ILE A 58 7.03 0.68 4.17
C ILE A 58 6.56 1.78 3.23
N ASP A 59 7.10 2.99 3.40
CA ASP A 59 6.86 4.10 2.50
C ASP A 59 7.57 3.86 1.16
N LEU A 60 6.88 4.12 0.05
CA LEU A 60 7.41 4.04 -1.29
C LEU A 60 7.78 5.42 -1.80
N ARG A 61 8.87 5.52 -2.58
CA ARG A 61 9.43 6.77 -3.08
C ARG A 61 9.22 6.90 -4.59
N LEU A 62 8.81 8.08 -5.04
CA LEU A 62 8.74 8.39 -6.46
C LEU A 62 10.13 8.35 -7.10
N GLY A 63 10.19 7.80 -8.32
CA GLY A 63 11.39 7.78 -9.14
C GLY A 63 11.68 9.11 -9.83
N SER A 64 12.57 9.07 -10.84
CA SER A 64 13.15 10.26 -11.45
C SER A 64 12.27 10.94 -12.50
N PHE A 65 11.19 10.31 -12.93
CA PHE A 65 10.32 10.90 -13.96
C PHE A 65 8.86 10.53 -13.77
N ALA A 66 7.98 11.34 -14.35
CA ALA A 66 6.54 11.09 -14.44
C ALA A 66 6.11 11.05 -15.91
N LEU A 67 5.23 10.13 -16.24
CA LEU A 67 4.54 10.07 -17.53
C LEU A 67 3.14 10.66 -17.34
N GLN A 68 2.87 11.83 -17.92
CA GLN A 68 1.51 12.34 -18.00
C GLN A 68 0.76 11.56 -19.08
N VAL A 69 -0.38 10.99 -18.71
CA VAL A 69 -1.20 10.17 -19.59
C VAL A 69 -2.62 10.73 -19.73
N ARG A 70 -3.28 10.41 -20.84
CA ARG A 70 -4.61 10.92 -21.16
C ARG A 70 -5.71 10.34 -20.28
N ALA A 71 -5.50 9.14 -19.75
CA ALA A 71 -6.48 8.42 -18.93
C ALA A 71 -5.80 7.48 -17.96
N SER A 72 -6.48 7.17 -16.86
CA SER A 72 -6.14 6.08 -15.98
C SER A 72 -6.29 4.73 -16.68
N PHE A 73 -5.43 3.76 -16.36
CA PHE A 73 -5.48 2.43 -16.94
C PHE A 73 -4.91 1.38 -15.99
N LEU A 74 -5.25 0.13 -16.28
CA LEU A 74 -4.56 -1.07 -15.78
C LEU A 74 -3.90 -1.75 -16.97
N PRO A 75 -2.66 -2.25 -16.85
CA PRO A 75 -1.95 -2.86 -17.97
C PRO A 75 -2.60 -4.17 -18.45
N GLY A 76 -3.33 -4.84 -17.56
CA GLY A 76 -3.85 -6.18 -17.81
C GLY A 76 -2.76 -7.24 -17.71
N ARG A 77 -3.14 -8.49 -17.77
CA ARG A 77 -2.24 -9.62 -17.50
C ARG A 77 -1.14 -9.86 -18.55
N ALA A 78 -1.27 -9.26 -19.72
CA ALA A 78 -0.35 -9.47 -20.83
C ALA A 78 0.74 -8.41 -20.96
N SER A 79 0.57 -7.22 -20.38
CA SER A 79 1.42 -6.05 -20.64
C SER A 79 2.09 -5.52 -19.38
N GLY A 80 3.22 -4.84 -19.56
CA GLY A 80 3.83 -3.98 -18.55
C GLY A 80 3.18 -2.61 -18.48
N VAL A 81 3.39 -1.91 -17.37
CA VAL A 81 2.81 -0.57 -17.13
C VAL A 81 3.37 0.45 -18.14
N LEU A 82 4.66 0.45 -18.38
CA LEU A 82 5.28 1.40 -19.33
C LEU A 82 4.82 1.16 -20.76
N GLU A 83 4.72 -0.09 -21.18
CA GLU A 83 4.19 -0.47 -22.49
C GLU A 83 2.74 0.01 -22.67
N ALA A 84 1.89 -0.25 -21.70
CA ALA A 84 0.50 0.18 -21.74
C ALA A 84 0.34 1.72 -21.68
N ALA A 85 1.31 2.43 -21.08
CA ALA A 85 1.32 3.88 -21.02
C ALA A 85 1.65 4.54 -22.36
N GLU A 86 2.37 3.88 -23.27
CA GLU A 86 2.86 4.47 -24.53
C GLU A 86 1.72 5.04 -25.38
N ASP A 87 0.63 4.29 -25.52
CA ASP A 87 -0.54 4.72 -26.31
C ASP A 87 -1.32 5.89 -25.68
N LEU A 88 -1.13 6.13 -24.40
CA LEU A 88 -1.81 7.16 -23.63
C LEU A 88 -0.91 8.36 -23.31
N LEU A 89 0.34 8.31 -23.69
CA LEU A 89 1.36 9.29 -23.32
C LEU A 89 1.06 10.67 -23.89
N ILE A 90 1.07 11.68 -23.02
CA ILE A 90 1.04 13.10 -23.39
C ILE A 90 2.47 13.65 -23.39
N GLN A 91 3.17 13.49 -22.25
CA GLN A 91 4.55 13.96 -22.09
C GLN A 91 5.25 13.24 -20.94
N ARG A 92 6.57 13.28 -20.99
CA ARG A 92 7.45 12.87 -19.90
C ARG A 92 7.97 14.09 -19.16
N ILE A 93 7.99 14.04 -17.84
CA ILE A 93 8.38 15.12 -16.94
C ILE A 93 9.51 14.61 -16.06
N ASP A 94 10.60 15.36 -15.97
CA ASP A 94 11.72 15.10 -15.06
C ASP A 94 11.33 15.50 -13.62
N LEU A 95 11.57 14.62 -12.66
CA LEU A 95 11.32 14.84 -11.24
C LEU A 95 12.59 15.05 -10.41
N GLU A 96 13.78 14.92 -10.97
CA GLU A 96 15.04 15.01 -10.21
C GLU A 96 15.16 16.35 -9.50
N ASN A 97 14.87 17.44 -10.19
CA ASN A 97 14.88 18.80 -9.65
C ASN A 97 13.52 19.27 -9.13
N GLY A 98 12.53 18.40 -9.16
CA GLY A 98 11.16 18.69 -8.81
C GLY A 98 10.38 19.34 -9.95
N ALA A 99 9.13 18.91 -10.07
CA ALA A 99 8.18 19.40 -11.06
C ALA A 99 6.79 19.63 -10.43
N VAL A 100 5.99 20.42 -11.13
CA VAL A 100 4.61 20.67 -10.75
C VAL A 100 3.70 19.68 -11.48
N LEU A 101 3.00 18.86 -10.71
CA LEU A 101 1.94 18.00 -11.20
C LEU A 101 0.63 18.82 -11.20
N GLN A 102 0.03 18.92 -12.37
CA GLN A 102 -1.14 19.77 -12.59
C GLN A 102 -2.42 19.12 -12.04
N LYS A 103 -3.28 19.95 -11.45
CA LYS A 103 -4.62 19.56 -11.03
C LYS A 103 -5.38 18.91 -12.18
N GLY A 104 -6.02 17.78 -11.91
CA GLY A 104 -6.87 17.06 -12.85
C GLY A 104 -6.11 16.20 -13.87
N ALA A 105 -4.79 16.32 -13.96
CA ALA A 105 -3.98 15.47 -14.81
C ALA A 105 -3.68 14.12 -14.13
N VAL A 106 -3.39 13.10 -14.93
CA VAL A 106 -3.03 11.76 -14.47
C VAL A 106 -1.58 11.49 -14.82
N TYR A 107 -0.82 11.02 -13.85
CA TYR A 107 0.60 10.72 -13.98
C TYR A 107 0.88 9.28 -13.59
N ILE A 108 1.69 8.58 -14.39
CA ILE A 108 2.28 7.29 -14.04
C ILE A 108 3.74 7.54 -13.70
N ILE A 109 4.13 7.18 -12.49
CA ILE A 109 5.45 7.47 -11.95
C ILE A 109 6.08 6.16 -11.50
N PRO A 110 7.19 5.71 -12.13
CA PRO A 110 7.96 4.60 -11.60
C PRO A 110 8.42 4.91 -10.18
N LEU A 111 8.36 3.93 -9.30
CA LEU A 111 8.89 4.05 -7.94
C LEU A 111 10.37 3.66 -7.91
N LEU A 112 11.09 4.13 -6.91
CA LEU A 112 12.49 3.72 -6.70
C LEU A 112 12.58 2.26 -6.25
N GLU A 113 11.55 1.76 -5.60
CA GLU A 113 11.49 0.41 -5.08
C GLU A 113 11.07 -0.59 -6.16
N THR A 114 11.67 -1.76 -6.08
CA THR A 114 11.28 -2.99 -6.79
C THR A 114 10.95 -4.07 -5.78
N LEU A 115 10.15 -5.03 -6.18
CA LEU A 115 9.70 -6.11 -5.31
C LEU A 115 9.98 -7.46 -5.94
N ASP A 116 10.42 -8.44 -5.13
CA ASP A 116 10.55 -9.84 -5.51
C ASP A 116 9.93 -10.76 -4.46
N LEU A 117 8.72 -11.23 -4.74
CA LEU A 117 7.99 -12.20 -3.92
C LEU A 117 8.17 -13.65 -4.40
N GLY A 118 9.03 -13.92 -5.40
CA GLY A 118 9.19 -15.23 -6.02
C GLY A 118 9.57 -16.35 -5.06
N GLY A 119 10.41 -16.06 -4.06
CA GLY A 119 10.80 -16.99 -2.98
C GLY A 119 9.84 -17.07 -1.79
N HIS A 120 8.76 -16.29 -1.78
CA HIS A 120 7.89 -16.08 -0.60
C HIS A 120 6.42 -16.41 -0.88
N SER A 121 6.13 -17.68 -1.16
CA SER A 121 4.81 -18.18 -1.60
C SER A 121 3.62 -17.81 -0.71
N GLY A 122 3.87 -17.47 0.55
CA GLY A 122 2.84 -17.05 1.51
C GLY A 122 2.60 -15.54 1.58
N LEU A 123 3.42 -14.72 0.90
CA LEU A 123 3.32 -13.26 0.94
C LEU A 123 2.55 -12.69 -0.24
N LEU A 124 1.72 -11.72 0.06
CA LEU A 124 1.18 -10.74 -0.87
C LEU A 124 1.41 -9.35 -0.28
N ALA A 125 1.28 -8.31 -1.08
CA ALA A 125 1.37 -6.95 -0.58
C ALA A 125 0.17 -6.12 -1.00
N LYS A 126 -0.17 -5.14 -0.17
CA LYS A 126 -1.24 -4.17 -0.42
C LYS A 126 -0.69 -2.77 -0.22
N ALA A 127 -1.07 -1.86 -1.10
CA ALA A 127 -0.70 -0.46 -0.99
C ALA A 127 -1.90 0.40 -0.59
N ASN A 128 -1.60 1.52 0.02
CA ASN A 128 -2.56 2.58 0.25
C ASN A 128 -1.85 3.95 0.29
N PRO A 129 -2.57 5.06 0.05
CA PRO A 129 -2.01 6.38 0.19
C PRO A 129 -1.56 6.65 1.63
N LYS A 130 -0.52 7.45 1.78
CA LYS A 130 -0.15 7.99 3.10
C LYS A 130 -1.19 9.01 3.56
N SER A 131 -1.33 9.20 4.87
CA SER A 131 -2.25 10.21 5.45
C SER A 131 -1.94 11.63 4.97
N THR A 132 -0.67 11.96 4.76
CA THR A 132 -0.25 13.26 4.18
C THR A 132 -0.73 13.45 2.75
N THR A 133 -0.78 12.39 1.96
CA THR A 133 -1.31 12.39 0.58
C THR A 133 -2.78 12.75 0.57
N GLY A 134 -3.57 12.17 1.48
CA GLY A 134 -4.99 12.51 1.65
C GLY A 134 -5.22 13.97 2.05
N ARG A 135 -4.37 14.55 2.91
CA ARG A 135 -4.46 15.97 3.32
C ARG A 135 -4.17 16.94 2.17
N LEU A 136 -3.33 16.54 1.21
CA LEU A 136 -3.03 17.32 0.01
C LEU A 136 -4.08 17.12 -1.10
N ASP A 137 -5.11 16.32 -0.87
CA ASP A 137 -6.11 15.94 -1.86
C ASP A 137 -5.49 15.43 -3.18
N VAL A 138 -4.47 14.60 -3.01
CA VAL A 138 -3.80 13.90 -4.09
C VAL A 138 -4.32 12.47 -4.14
N PHE A 139 -4.88 12.09 -5.27
CA PHE A 139 -5.21 10.70 -5.52
C PHE A 139 -3.94 9.95 -5.92
N ALA A 140 -3.62 8.87 -5.20
CA ALA A 140 -2.45 8.05 -5.47
C ALA A 140 -2.78 6.58 -5.25
N ARG A 141 -2.46 5.72 -6.21
CA ARG A 141 -2.61 4.27 -6.10
C ARG A 141 -1.47 3.53 -6.79
N LEU A 142 -1.23 2.31 -6.37
CA LEU A 142 -0.14 1.47 -6.88
C LEU A 142 -0.60 0.66 -8.08
N ILE A 143 0.30 0.56 -9.06
CA ILE A 143 0.15 -0.34 -10.21
C ILE A 143 1.42 -1.19 -10.32
N THR A 144 1.26 -2.45 -10.70
CA THR A 144 2.35 -3.35 -11.07
C THR A 144 2.20 -3.82 -12.51
N ASP A 145 3.27 -4.34 -13.08
CA ASP A 145 3.19 -5.03 -14.35
C ASP A 145 2.22 -6.21 -14.27
N ARG A 146 1.49 -6.47 -15.33
CA ARG A 146 0.51 -7.55 -15.47
C ARG A 146 -0.63 -7.51 -14.44
N ALA A 147 -0.89 -6.33 -13.88
CA ALA A 147 -1.97 -6.15 -12.91
C ALA A 147 -3.34 -5.97 -13.58
N ASP A 148 -4.35 -6.56 -12.98
CA ASP A 148 -5.76 -6.33 -13.25
C ASP A 148 -6.48 -5.62 -12.08
N GLN A 149 -5.72 -5.27 -11.04
CA GLN A 149 -6.21 -4.54 -9.86
C GLN A 149 -5.18 -3.50 -9.42
N PHE A 150 -5.67 -2.38 -8.90
CA PHE A 150 -4.85 -1.39 -8.22
C PHE A 150 -4.59 -1.80 -6.77
N ASP A 151 -3.48 -1.32 -6.20
CA ASP A 151 -3.13 -1.42 -4.78
C ASP A 151 -2.94 -2.85 -4.25
N ILE A 152 -2.94 -3.85 -5.12
CA ILE A 152 -2.71 -5.25 -4.76
C ILE A 152 -1.53 -5.79 -5.56
N ILE A 153 -0.57 -6.37 -4.86
CA ILE A 153 0.55 -7.08 -5.46
C ILE A 153 0.36 -8.57 -5.16
N GLU A 154 0.15 -9.33 -6.21
CA GLU A 154 -0.13 -10.76 -6.10
C GLU A 154 1.12 -11.53 -5.63
N ARG A 155 0.86 -12.73 -5.11
CA ARG A 155 1.92 -13.66 -4.71
C ARG A 155 2.83 -14.00 -5.88
N GLY A 156 4.13 -14.11 -5.61
CA GLY A 156 5.12 -14.44 -6.62
C GLY A 156 5.46 -13.33 -7.59
N TYR A 157 4.91 -12.12 -7.41
CA TYR A 157 5.28 -10.98 -8.23
C TYR A 157 6.76 -10.64 -8.07
N ALA A 158 7.44 -10.44 -9.19
CA ALA A 158 8.79 -9.89 -9.22
C ALA A 158 8.85 -8.82 -10.31
N GLY A 159 9.23 -7.60 -9.93
CA GLY A 159 9.31 -6.50 -10.88
C GLY A 159 9.23 -5.10 -10.27
N PRO A 160 9.13 -4.08 -11.14
CA PRO A 160 9.04 -2.68 -10.76
C PRO A 160 7.66 -2.34 -10.16
N LEU A 161 7.63 -1.28 -9.40
CA LEU A 161 6.40 -0.70 -8.84
C LEU A 161 6.16 0.68 -9.47
N PHE A 162 4.89 1.04 -9.64
CA PHE A 162 4.47 2.32 -10.21
C PHE A 162 3.37 2.95 -9.36
N ALA A 163 3.33 4.27 -9.33
CA ALA A 163 2.22 5.02 -8.75
C ALA A 163 1.44 5.73 -9.86
N GLU A 164 0.12 5.60 -9.84
CA GLU A 164 -0.76 6.54 -10.54
C GLU A 164 -1.04 7.69 -9.57
N VAL A 165 -0.77 8.91 -10.00
CA VAL A 165 -0.91 10.12 -9.17
C VAL A 165 -1.77 11.13 -9.90
N SER A 166 -2.77 11.69 -9.23
CA SER A 166 -3.63 12.73 -9.79
C SER A 166 -4.01 13.75 -8.70
N PRO A 167 -3.44 14.96 -8.75
CA PRO A 167 -3.86 16.05 -7.87
C PRO A 167 -5.31 16.46 -8.16
N LYS A 168 -6.15 16.62 -7.13
CA LYS A 168 -7.60 16.87 -7.31
C LYS A 168 -7.98 18.34 -7.13
N THR A 169 -7.43 19.01 -6.14
CA THR A 169 -7.88 20.37 -5.76
C THR A 169 -6.92 21.46 -6.24
N PHE A 170 -5.62 21.22 -6.20
CA PHE A 170 -4.59 22.20 -6.60
C PHE A 170 -3.37 21.50 -7.20
N ASN A 171 -2.50 22.27 -7.83
CA ASN A 171 -1.23 21.77 -8.37
C ASN A 171 -0.32 21.35 -7.23
N VAL A 172 0.39 20.26 -7.37
CA VAL A 172 1.27 19.71 -6.34
C VAL A 172 2.69 19.62 -6.87
N ARG A 173 3.65 20.09 -6.08
CA ARG A 173 5.06 19.89 -6.40
C ARG A 173 5.51 18.51 -5.91
N ALA A 174 6.09 17.74 -6.82
CA ALA A 174 6.68 16.44 -6.52
C ALA A 174 8.14 16.41 -7.03
N ARG A 175 8.94 15.55 -6.41
CA ARG A 175 10.32 15.28 -6.83
C ARG A 175 10.67 13.83 -6.58
N THR A 176 11.79 13.38 -7.11
CA THR A 176 12.38 12.08 -6.79
C THR A 176 12.47 11.90 -5.27
N GLY A 177 12.06 10.76 -4.77
CA GLY A 177 12.06 10.45 -3.35
C GLY A 177 10.80 10.92 -2.57
N THR A 178 9.90 11.69 -3.19
CA THR A 178 8.60 12.02 -2.56
C THR A 178 7.83 10.74 -2.23
N ARG A 179 7.22 10.67 -1.04
CA ARG A 179 6.52 9.50 -0.51
C ARG A 179 5.02 9.75 -0.50
N LEU A 180 4.28 9.12 -1.40
CA LEU A 180 2.83 9.27 -1.51
C LEU A 180 2.06 8.01 -1.08
N ASN A 181 2.66 6.84 -1.26
CA ASN A 181 2.09 5.53 -0.97
C ASN A 181 2.89 4.79 0.08
N GLN A 182 2.25 3.86 0.75
CA GLN A 182 2.86 2.91 1.66
C GLN A 182 2.44 1.48 1.29
N LEU A 183 3.33 0.54 1.54
CA LEU A 183 3.16 -0.87 1.24
C LEU A 183 3.08 -1.68 2.55
N ARG A 184 2.08 -2.57 2.65
CA ARG A 184 1.93 -3.54 3.71
C ARG A 184 2.07 -4.93 3.15
N PHE A 185 2.84 -5.78 3.83
CA PHE A 185 2.93 -7.19 3.50
C PHE A 185 1.96 -7.98 4.35
N VAL A 186 1.22 -8.87 3.72
CA VAL A 186 0.22 -9.72 4.35
C VAL A 186 0.58 -11.17 4.13
N ARG A 187 0.70 -11.93 5.22
CA ARG A 187 0.86 -13.38 5.13
C ARG A 187 -0.51 -14.01 5.01
N GLY A 188 -0.85 -14.46 3.79
CA GLY A 188 -2.07 -15.20 3.54
C GLY A 188 -1.87 -16.70 3.79
N ARG A 189 -2.90 -17.40 4.25
CA ARG A 189 -2.96 -18.85 4.11
C ARG A 189 -2.87 -19.15 2.62
N SER A 190 -2.03 -20.10 2.23
CA SER A 190 -2.07 -20.66 0.89
C SER A 190 -3.49 -21.15 0.65
N ALA A 191 -4.25 -20.46 -0.20
CA ALA A 191 -5.54 -20.96 -0.65
C ALA A 191 -5.23 -22.14 -1.58
N SER A 192 -5.05 -23.31 -1.00
CA SER A 192 -5.21 -24.56 -1.72
C SER A 192 -6.70 -24.66 -2.01
N SER A 193 -7.02 -24.53 -3.29
CA SER A 193 -8.28 -24.86 -3.93
C SER A 193 -9.40 -23.78 -3.93
N HIS A 194 -10.05 -23.72 -5.08
CA HIS A 194 -11.33 -23.08 -5.38
C HIS A 194 -12.45 -23.35 -4.33
N ALA A 195 -12.31 -24.40 -3.53
CA ALA A 195 -13.22 -24.77 -2.45
C ALA A 195 -13.23 -23.77 -1.28
N SER A 196 -12.09 -23.10 -0.98
CA SER A 196 -12.05 -22.10 0.12
C SER A 196 -12.68 -20.76 -0.24
N ARG A 197 -12.78 -20.44 -1.53
CA ARG A 197 -13.49 -19.23 -1.98
C ARG A 197 -15.01 -19.40 -1.83
N LYS A 198 -15.51 -20.55 -2.19
CA LYS A 198 -16.93 -20.89 -2.07
C LYS A 198 -17.39 -20.97 -0.60
N ALA A 199 -16.53 -21.49 0.28
CA ALA A 199 -16.83 -21.52 1.72
C ALA A 199 -16.80 -20.14 2.42
N ALA A 200 -16.05 -19.17 1.89
CA ALA A 200 -16.03 -17.79 2.42
C ALA A 200 -17.20 -16.95 1.88
N GLU A 201 -17.75 -17.29 0.73
CA GLU A 201 -18.95 -16.68 0.16
C GLU A 201 -20.24 -17.27 0.78
N ASP A 202 -20.20 -18.53 1.23
CA ASP A 202 -21.31 -19.20 1.92
C ASP A 202 -21.41 -18.81 3.42
N GLU A 203 -20.43 -18.08 3.97
CA GLU A 203 -20.40 -17.61 5.37
C GLU A 203 -20.69 -16.10 5.50
N ALA A 204 -21.47 -15.54 4.61
CA ALA A 204 -22.13 -14.25 4.88
C ALA A 204 -23.28 -14.48 5.84
N LEU A 205 -22.98 -14.49 7.14
CA LEU A 205 -23.97 -14.50 8.19
C LEU A 205 -24.76 -13.20 8.14
N VAL A 206 -25.95 -13.27 7.58
CA VAL A 206 -26.97 -12.22 7.73
C VAL A 206 -27.65 -12.48 9.07
N PHE A 207 -27.69 -11.48 9.95
CA PHE A 207 -28.36 -11.55 11.23
C PHE A 207 -29.77 -10.95 11.10
N ASP A 208 -30.74 -11.53 11.77
CA ASP A 208 -32.07 -10.96 11.90
C ASP A 208 -32.09 -9.77 12.86
N GLU A 209 -33.24 -9.13 12.99
CA GLU A 209 -33.46 -7.97 13.87
C GLU A 209 -33.29 -8.27 15.37
N ASN A 210 -33.14 -9.55 15.75
CA ASN A 210 -32.87 -10.01 17.11
C ASN A 210 -31.43 -10.45 17.32
N GLY A 211 -30.56 -10.36 16.27
CA GLY A 211 -29.15 -10.72 16.31
C GLY A 211 -28.88 -12.22 16.15
N GLU A 212 -29.85 -13.01 15.69
CA GLU A 212 -29.67 -14.44 15.41
C GLU A 212 -29.19 -14.66 13.96
N PRO A 213 -28.23 -15.59 13.73
CA PRO A 213 -27.69 -15.83 12.41
C PRO A 213 -28.69 -16.52 11.49
N MET A 214 -29.01 -15.86 10.36
CA MET A 214 -29.83 -16.44 9.30
C MET A 214 -28.97 -17.06 8.20
N LYS A 215 -29.32 -18.27 7.74
CA LYS A 215 -28.78 -18.85 6.53
C LYS A 215 -29.57 -18.29 5.33
N ALA A 216 -28.91 -17.54 4.45
CA ALA A 216 -29.48 -17.18 3.16
C ALA A 216 -29.55 -18.42 2.29
N THR A 217 -30.72 -19.01 2.13
CA THR A 217 -31.00 -19.98 1.06
C THR A 217 -31.38 -19.20 -0.19
N VAL A 218 -30.53 -19.25 -1.19
CA VAL A 218 -30.88 -18.81 -2.55
C VAL A 218 -31.58 -19.98 -3.20
N ASP A 219 -32.91 -19.88 -3.33
CA ASP A 219 -33.68 -20.78 -4.16
C ASP A 219 -33.37 -20.51 -5.64
N SER A 220 -33.08 -21.61 -6.36
CA SER A 220 -32.75 -21.71 -7.79
C SER A 220 -33.90 -21.37 -8.71
#